data_a52b75fd3ce5dd88af207afda82734a3
#
_entry.id   a52b75fd3ce5dd88af207afda82734a3
#
_cell.length_a   1.000
_cell.length_b   1.000
_cell.length_c   1.000
_cell.angle_alpha   90.00
_cell.angle_beta   90.00
_cell.angle_gamma   90.00
#
_symmetry.space_group_name_H-M   'P 1'
#
loop_
_entity.id
_entity.type
_entity.pdbx_description
1 polymer ?
#
loop_
_entity_poly.entity_id
_entity_poly.type
_entity_poly.pdbx_seq_one_letter_code
_entity_poly.pdbx_strand_id
1 'polypeptide(L)'
;MEQKRVRICDIAEELGLSTATVSNVIHGKTKKISEKTVRRVQALLEERQYIPNMAGILLAQNDSKIIGVVINDHRKYEGHVLEDGFIAASVNALARELDKSGFFLMVKTTPHWQDIPKFASMWNMAGLVLLGCCEQDFQGLRDEIRVPFVVYDGSIKDGTRLVNLTLDNFDGGRQMGEHFRTLGHERVLYLADNDIHVDHLRFLGLLSVFPDAELLIIPMEKEERRKFYLERLDFLRRYTAVFAASDYYAADFLNFICAQGIQVPEEMSVAGFDNNALSAQLYPALTTIGQDHNKRAELAVELLQKLSRQEQVHPEYLLPVTLIERDSTGRNIAGEKIRHEENE
;
A
#
# COMPACT_ATOMS: atom_id res chain seq x y z
N MET A 1 -3.01 -7.24 42.97
CA MET A 1 -3.76 -5.99 43.19
C MET A 1 -3.90 -5.32 41.83
N GLU A 2 -5.11 -5.22 41.28
CA GLU A 2 -5.34 -4.42 40.09
C GLU A 2 -5.00 -2.95 40.42
N GLN A 3 -4.00 -2.40 39.79
CA GLN A 3 -3.71 -0.97 39.86
C GLN A 3 -4.87 -0.23 39.17
N LYS A 4 -5.76 0.31 39.97
CA LYS A 4 -6.90 1.08 39.50
C LYS A 4 -6.39 2.29 38.73
N ARG A 5 -6.70 2.39 37.43
CA ARG A 5 -6.27 3.50 36.57
C ARG A 5 -6.71 4.83 37.19
N VAL A 6 -5.78 5.76 37.36
CA VAL A 6 -6.05 7.11 37.86
C VAL A 6 -6.96 7.84 36.87
N ARG A 7 -8.06 8.40 37.34
CA ARG A 7 -9.04 9.16 36.55
C ARG A 7 -8.94 10.65 36.83
N ILE A 8 -9.43 11.46 35.92
CA ILE A 8 -9.45 12.92 36.05
C ILE A 8 -10.21 13.39 37.29
N CYS A 9 -11.24 12.65 37.70
CA CYS A 9 -12.00 12.95 38.94
C CYS A 9 -11.15 12.72 40.20
N ASP A 10 -10.27 11.72 40.20
CA ASP A 10 -9.41 11.42 41.33
C ASP A 10 -8.40 12.56 41.54
N ILE A 11 -7.82 13.09 40.47
CA ILE A 11 -6.92 14.26 40.46
C ILE A 11 -7.68 15.53 40.91
N ALA A 12 -8.89 15.72 40.41
CA ALA A 12 -9.71 16.88 40.77
C ALA A 12 -10.08 16.91 42.24
N GLU A 13 -10.46 15.76 42.79
CA GLU A 13 -10.82 15.57 44.22
C GLU A 13 -9.61 15.86 45.13
N GLU A 14 -8.44 15.31 44.82
CA GLU A 14 -7.21 15.49 45.60
C GLU A 14 -6.73 16.96 45.62
N LEU A 15 -6.95 17.69 44.54
CA LEU A 15 -6.59 19.14 44.46
C LEU A 15 -7.68 20.09 44.96
N GLY A 16 -8.89 19.58 45.23
CA GLY A 16 -10.05 20.42 45.55
C GLY A 16 -10.48 21.28 44.38
N LEU A 17 -10.37 20.78 43.15
CA LEU A 17 -10.73 21.47 41.91
C LEU A 17 -11.89 20.78 41.20
N SER A 18 -12.50 21.49 40.25
CA SER A 18 -13.46 20.84 39.37
C SER A 18 -12.73 20.00 38.31
N THR A 19 -13.35 18.93 37.84
CA THR A 19 -12.86 18.08 36.72
C THR A 19 -12.65 18.92 35.45
N ALA A 20 -13.50 19.93 35.25
CA ALA A 20 -13.36 20.89 34.13
C ALA A 20 -12.06 21.71 34.20
N THR A 21 -11.66 22.14 35.42
CA THR A 21 -10.42 22.88 35.64
C THR A 21 -9.20 22.00 35.31
N VAL A 22 -9.17 20.77 35.82
CA VAL A 22 -8.11 19.78 35.55
C VAL A 22 -8.05 19.46 34.05
N SER A 23 -9.19 19.21 33.42
CA SER A 23 -9.30 18.99 31.97
C SER A 23 -8.74 20.15 31.15
N ASN A 24 -9.08 21.38 31.52
CA ASN A 24 -8.56 22.56 30.84
C ASN A 24 -7.03 22.69 30.95
N VAL A 25 -6.44 22.32 32.08
CA VAL A 25 -4.96 22.29 32.23
C VAL A 25 -4.36 21.21 31.35
N ILE A 26 -4.91 19.99 31.34
CA ILE A 26 -4.44 18.87 30.49
C ILE A 26 -4.47 19.28 29.00
N HIS A 27 -5.47 20.03 28.58
CA HIS A 27 -5.63 20.46 27.18
C HIS A 27 -5.05 21.86 26.86
N GLY A 28 -4.24 22.43 27.75
CA GLY A 28 -3.57 23.72 27.53
C GLY A 28 -4.51 24.95 27.49
N LYS A 29 -5.80 24.79 27.87
CA LYS A 29 -6.78 25.87 27.93
C LYS A 29 -6.65 26.68 29.23
N THR A 30 -5.47 27.25 29.48
CA THR A 30 -5.07 27.81 30.78
C THR A 30 -5.32 29.32 30.93
N LYS A 31 -5.79 30.02 29.89
CA LYS A 31 -5.97 31.50 29.89
C LYS A 31 -6.78 32.06 31.06
N LYS A 32 -7.68 31.29 31.67
CA LYS A 32 -8.53 31.67 32.80
C LYS A 32 -8.14 30.98 34.10
N ILE A 33 -6.98 30.29 34.16
CA ILE A 33 -6.53 29.52 35.30
C ILE A 33 -5.21 30.13 35.80
N SER A 34 -5.08 30.33 37.15
CA SER A 34 -3.85 30.90 37.70
C SER A 34 -2.65 29.97 37.44
N GLU A 35 -1.47 30.53 37.19
CA GLU A 35 -0.23 29.75 37.02
C GLU A 35 0.04 28.81 38.19
N LYS A 36 -0.28 29.24 39.43
CA LYS A 36 -0.14 28.41 40.63
C LYS A 36 -1.02 27.17 40.52
N THR A 37 -2.23 27.29 40.03
CA THR A 37 -3.17 26.15 39.84
C THR A 37 -2.67 25.25 38.74
N VAL A 38 -2.18 25.80 37.61
CA VAL A 38 -1.62 25.03 36.50
C VAL A 38 -0.46 24.15 36.98
N ARG A 39 0.49 24.74 37.70
CA ARG A 39 1.66 24.00 38.23
C ARG A 39 1.25 22.90 39.21
N ARG A 40 0.28 23.14 40.10
CA ARG A 40 -0.23 22.13 41.03
C ARG A 40 -0.87 20.93 40.32
N VAL A 41 -1.67 21.22 39.28
CA VAL A 41 -2.29 20.16 38.47
C VAL A 41 -1.23 19.36 37.72
N GLN A 42 -0.27 20.03 37.07
CA GLN A 42 0.81 19.34 36.33
C GLN A 42 1.65 18.45 37.26
N ALA A 43 2.06 18.95 38.42
CA ALA A 43 2.85 18.18 39.37
C ALA A 43 2.12 16.91 39.84
N LEU A 44 0.82 17.00 40.14
CA LEU A 44 0.05 15.83 40.56
C LEU A 44 -0.21 14.85 39.42
N LEU A 45 -0.41 15.33 38.19
CA LEU A 45 -0.53 14.46 37.02
C LEU A 45 0.74 13.62 36.80
N GLU A 46 1.93 14.24 36.96
CA GLU A 46 3.22 13.55 36.88
C GLU A 46 3.38 12.57 38.04
N GLU A 47 3.15 13.00 39.29
CA GLU A 47 3.28 12.15 40.50
C GLU A 47 2.38 10.90 40.39
N ARG A 48 1.16 11.07 39.93
CA ARG A 48 0.19 9.98 39.78
C ARG A 48 0.31 9.22 38.46
N GLN A 49 1.29 9.56 37.61
CA GLN A 49 1.49 8.95 36.28
C GLN A 49 0.17 8.92 35.49
N TYR A 50 -0.58 10.03 35.52
CA TYR A 50 -1.86 10.11 34.86
C TYR A 50 -1.69 10.04 33.34
N ILE A 51 -2.32 9.05 32.72
CA ILE A 51 -2.39 8.92 31.26
C ILE A 51 -3.80 9.30 30.81
N PRO A 52 -3.94 10.35 29.96
CA PRO A 52 -5.23 10.76 29.44
C PRO A 52 -5.96 9.58 28.76
N ASN A 53 -7.28 9.50 28.96
CA ASN A 53 -8.10 8.52 28.27
C ASN A 53 -8.53 9.07 26.90
N MET A 54 -8.13 8.39 25.83
CA MET A 54 -8.48 8.80 24.46
C MET A 54 -9.99 8.93 24.25
N ALA A 55 -10.80 8.04 24.85
CA ALA A 55 -12.26 8.18 24.80
C ALA A 55 -12.77 9.50 25.38
N GLY A 56 -12.14 9.99 26.47
CA GLY A 56 -12.46 11.29 27.05
C GLY A 56 -12.03 12.46 26.15
N ILE A 57 -10.90 12.34 25.46
CA ILE A 57 -10.41 13.34 24.48
C ILE A 57 -11.34 13.39 23.27
N LEU A 58 -11.72 12.23 22.72
CA LEU A 58 -12.66 12.11 21.61
C LEU A 58 -14.00 12.81 21.90
N LEU A 59 -14.55 12.56 23.10
CA LEU A 59 -15.80 13.19 23.52
C LEU A 59 -15.68 14.72 23.70
N ALA A 60 -14.51 15.20 24.18
CA ALA A 60 -14.31 16.62 24.48
C ALA A 60 -13.92 17.46 23.26
N GLN A 61 -13.23 16.89 22.28
CA GLN A 61 -12.65 17.62 21.16
C GLN A 61 -13.30 17.30 19.80
N ASN A 62 -14.09 16.24 19.72
CA ASN A 62 -14.68 15.71 18.49
C ASN A 62 -13.61 15.46 17.37
N ASP A 63 -12.37 15.18 17.79
CA ASP A 63 -11.20 14.90 16.92
C ASP A 63 -10.49 13.66 17.48
N SER A 64 -10.60 12.54 16.76
CA SER A 64 -10.01 11.28 17.20
C SER A 64 -8.53 11.19 16.95
N LYS A 65 -8.01 11.98 16.01
CA LYS A 65 -6.67 11.82 15.42
C LYS A 65 -6.41 10.39 14.93
N ILE A 66 -7.44 9.65 14.60
CA ILE A 66 -7.34 8.30 14.04
C ILE A 66 -7.46 8.40 12.54
N ILE A 67 -6.47 7.88 11.83
CA ILE A 67 -6.53 7.62 10.40
C ILE A 67 -6.76 6.12 10.20
N GLY A 68 -7.84 5.78 9.49
CA GLY A 68 -8.12 4.41 9.10
C GLY A 68 -7.37 4.02 7.84
N VAL A 69 -6.63 2.93 7.87
CA VAL A 69 -6.09 2.29 6.67
C VAL A 69 -6.93 1.06 6.38
N VAL A 70 -7.70 1.11 5.30
CA VAL A 70 -8.61 0.03 4.90
C VAL A 70 -8.04 -0.69 3.71
N ILE A 71 -7.93 -2.01 3.83
CA ILE A 71 -7.26 -2.87 2.86
C ILE A 71 -8.26 -3.89 2.33
N ASN A 72 -8.31 -4.04 1.01
CA ASN A 72 -9.12 -5.09 0.39
C ASN A 72 -8.53 -6.46 0.70
N ASP A 73 -9.31 -7.30 1.36
CA ASP A 73 -8.97 -8.71 1.56
C ASP A 73 -9.35 -9.51 0.31
N HIS A 74 -8.54 -9.30 -0.74
CA HIS A 74 -8.77 -9.90 -2.04
C HIS A 74 -8.46 -11.40 -2.04
N ARG A 75 -9.16 -12.18 -2.86
CA ARG A 75 -9.03 -13.65 -2.94
C ARG A 75 -7.59 -14.15 -3.11
N LYS A 76 -6.76 -13.41 -3.84
CA LYS A 76 -5.35 -13.76 -4.08
C LYS A 76 -4.54 -13.91 -2.79
N TYR A 77 -4.97 -13.28 -1.72
CA TYR A 77 -4.27 -13.31 -0.42
C TYR A 77 -4.75 -14.44 0.50
N GLU A 78 -5.84 -15.13 0.15
CA GLU A 78 -6.38 -16.26 0.91
C GLU A 78 -6.55 -15.96 2.41
N GLY A 79 -6.94 -14.71 2.75
CA GLY A 79 -7.08 -14.22 4.14
C GLY A 79 -5.78 -13.73 4.79
N HIS A 80 -4.66 -13.72 4.07
CA HIS A 80 -3.32 -13.34 4.56
C HIS A 80 -2.85 -12.00 3.98
N VAL A 81 -3.75 -11.06 3.71
CA VAL A 81 -3.44 -9.81 3.00
C VAL A 81 -2.33 -8.98 3.66
N LEU A 82 -2.18 -9.02 4.99
CA LEU A 82 -1.13 -8.29 5.71
C LEU A 82 0.27 -8.93 5.56
N GLU A 83 0.36 -10.15 5.04
CA GLU A 83 1.63 -10.82 4.74
C GLU A 83 2.16 -10.45 3.35
N ASP A 84 1.33 -9.82 2.51
CA ASP A 84 1.77 -9.32 1.20
C ASP A 84 2.80 -8.19 1.36
N GLY A 85 3.92 -8.30 0.62
CA GLY A 85 5.05 -7.41 0.75
C GLY A 85 4.74 -5.95 0.40
N PHE A 86 3.88 -5.69 -0.60
CA PHE A 86 3.44 -4.35 -0.96
C PHE A 86 2.54 -3.75 0.13
N ILE A 87 1.57 -4.52 0.61
CA ILE A 87 0.65 -4.09 1.67
C ILE A 87 1.43 -3.82 2.95
N ALA A 88 2.30 -4.75 3.37
CA ALA A 88 3.13 -4.60 4.57
C ALA A 88 4.01 -3.35 4.51
N ALA A 89 4.69 -3.10 3.38
CA ALA A 89 5.53 -1.93 3.18
C ALA A 89 4.72 -0.62 3.21
N SER A 90 3.54 -0.60 2.57
CA SER A 90 2.64 0.55 2.56
C SER A 90 2.12 0.89 3.95
N VAL A 91 1.63 -0.12 4.70
CA VAL A 91 1.16 0.07 6.09
C VAL A 91 2.28 0.54 7.00
N ASN A 92 3.49 -0.02 6.87
CA ASN A 92 4.64 0.37 7.67
C ASN A 92 5.08 1.82 7.39
N ALA A 93 5.08 2.25 6.13
CA ALA A 93 5.39 3.63 5.76
C ALA A 93 4.33 4.61 6.29
N LEU A 94 3.03 4.28 6.13
CA LEU A 94 1.93 5.07 6.68
C LEU A 94 1.97 5.15 8.21
N ALA A 95 2.26 4.05 8.91
CA ALA A 95 2.36 4.04 10.37
C ALA A 95 3.41 5.03 10.88
N ARG A 96 4.60 5.03 10.25
CA ARG A 96 5.68 5.97 10.62
C ARG A 96 5.33 7.42 10.33
N GLU A 97 4.69 7.70 9.20
CA GLU A 97 4.38 9.07 8.82
C GLU A 97 3.21 9.65 9.62
N LEU A 98 2.22 8.82 9.93
CA LEU A 98 1.11 9.19 10.81
C LEU A 98 1.60 9.48 12.24
N ASP A 99 2.50 8.66 12.78
CA ASP A 99 3.10 8.88 14.10
C ASP A 99 3.84 10.23 14.19
N LYS A 100 4.69 10.55 13.20
CA LYS A 100 5.35 11.86 13.09
C LYS A 100 4.36 13.03 13.07
N SER A 101 3.20 12.81 12.46
CA SER A 101 2.14 13.82 12.32
C SER A 101 1.18 13.87 13.52
N GLY A 102 1.40 13.03 14.53
CA GLY A 102 0.58 12.94 15.75
C GLY A 102 -0.79 12.30 15.54
N PHE A 103 -0.92 11.44 14.53
CA PHE A 103 -2.10 10.61 14.28
C PHE A 103 -1.88 9.17 14.74
N PHE A 104 -2.99 8.49 15.03
CA PHE A 104 -3.02 7.07 15.33
C PHE A 104 -3.47 6.30 14.10
N LEU A 105 -2.79 5.19 13.80
CA LEU A 105 -3.16 4.28 12.74
C LEU A 105 -4.16 3.24 13.24
N MET A 106 -5.28 3.06 12.53
CA MET A 106 -6.18 1.93 12.70
C MET A 106 -6.30 1.16 11.39
N VAL A 107 -5.88 -0.10 11.40
CA VAL A 107 -5.95 -0.98 10.20
C VAL A 107 -7.25 -1.79 10.23
N LYS A 108 -7.92 -1.87 9.09
CA LYS A 108 -9.05 -2.77 8.84
C LYS A 108 -8.86 -3.47 7.51
N THR A 109 -8.90 -4.81 7.54
CA THR A 109 -9.02 -5.62 6.33
C THR A 109 -10.48 -5.97 6.09
N THR A 110 -10.97 -5.92 4.86
CA THR A 110 -12.35 -6.25 4.54
C THR A 110 -12.54 -6.51 3.05
N PRO A 111 -13.30 -7.55 2.67
CA PRO A 111 -13.80 -7.69 1.31
C PRO A 111 -15.10 -6.89 1.08
N HIS A 112 -15.66 -6.25 2.14
CA HIS A 112 -16.95 -5.56 2.11
C HIS A 112 -16.77 -4.05 2.27
N TRP A 113 -16.69 -3.35 1.16
CA TRP A 113 -16.47 -1.91 1.11
C TRP A 113 -17.64 -1.09 1.67
N GLN A 114 -18.87 -1.62 1.62
CA GLN A 114 -20.08 -0.97 2.11
C GLN A 114 -20.03 -0.68 3.63
N ASP A 115 -19.17 -1.38 4.37
CA ASP A 115 -19.00 -1.16 5.82
C ASP A 115 -18.10 0.02 6.18
N ILE A 116 -17.35 0.58 5.23
CA ILE A 116 -16.34 1.63 5.48
C ILE A 116 -16.95 2.91 6.03
N PRO A 117 -18.06 3.46 5.48
CA PRO A 117 -18.67 4.68 6.02
C PRO A 117 -19.09 4.53 7.49
N LYS A 118 -19.65 3.38 7.83
CA LYS A 118 -20.02 3.03 9.21
C LYS A 118 -18.78 2.93 10.10
N PHE A 119 -17.74 2.25 9.65
CA PHE A 119 -16.48 2.12 10.37
C PHE A 119 -15.83 3.48 10.64
N ALA A 120 -15.74 4.36 9.64
CA ALA A 120 -15.22 5.71 9.79
C ALA A 120 -16.01 6.55 10.81
N SER A 121 -17.35 6.46 10.75
CA SER A 121 -18.24 7.19 11.65
C SER A 121 -18.17 6.69 13.08
N MET A 122 -18.14 5.38 13.30
CA MET A 122 -18.10 4.77 14.64
C MET A 122 -16.87 5.20 15.45
N TRP A 123 -15.74 5.39 14.79
CA TRP A 123 -14.47 5.78 15.40
C TRP A 123 -14.20 7.28 15.29
N ASN A 124 -15.14 8.06 14.72
CA ASN A 124 -14.96 9.49 14.47
C ASN A 124 -13.60 9.77 13.81
N MET A 125 -13.27 9.02 12.75
CA MET A 125 -11.95 9.07 12.11
C MET A 125 -11.68 10.44 11.51
N ALA A 126 -10.41 10.87 11.57
CA ALA A 126 -9.96 12.12 10.95
C ALA A 126 -9.78 11.98 9.42
N GLY A 127 -9.60 10.76 8.94
CA GLY A 127 -9.47 10.45 7.52
C GLY A 127 -9.24 8.96 7.26
N LEU A 128 -9.17 8.59 5.97
CA LEU A 128 -8.95 7.21 5.52
C LEU A 128 -7.86 7.16 4.44
N VAL A 129 -7.13 6.04 4.41
CA VAL A 129 -6.34 5.60 3.26
C VAL A 129 -6.87 4.25 2.80
N LEU A 130 -7.22 4.11 1.53
CA LEU A 130 -7.82 2.91 0.95
C LEU A 130 -6.81 2.23 0.02
N LEU A 131 -6.55 0.94 0.23
CA LEU A 131 -5.64 0.11 -0.56
C LEU A 131 -6.38 -1.04 -1.24
N GLY A 132 -6.12 -1.25 -2.54
CA GLY A 132 -6.71 -2.35 -3.31
C GLY A 132 -8.18 -2.18 -3.65
N CYS A 133 -8.65 -0.95 -3.72
CA CYS A 133 -10.02 -0.61 -4.10
C CYS A 133 -10.18 -0.55 -5.63
N CYS A 134 -11.17 -1.23 -6.18
CA CYS A 134 -11.55 -1.13 -7.60
C CYS A 134 -12.53 0.02 -7.85
N GLU A 135 -12.58 0.53 -9.08
CA GLU A 135 -13.47 1.64 -9.47
C GLU A 135 -14.96 1.36 -9.15
N GLN A 136 -15.39 0.11 -9.33
CA GLN A 136 -16.76 -0.31 -9.02
C GLN A 136 -17.12 -0.19 -7.54
N ASP A 137 -16.13 -0.32 -6.66
CA ASP A 137 -16.31 -0.21 -5.21
C ASP A 137 -16.49 1.24 -4.77
N PHE A 138 -15.95 2.21 -5.54
CA PHE A 138 -15.94 3.63 -5.19
C PHE A 138 -17.23 4.36 -5.46
N GLN A 139 -17.97 4.00 -6.51
CA GLN A 139 -19.11 4.79 -6.95
C GLN A 139 -20.20 4.94 -5.87
N GLY A 140 -20.34 3.93 -5.00
CA GLY A 140 -21.23 4.00 -3.85
C GLY A 140 -20.63 4.64 -2.60
N LEU A 141 -19.32 4.44 -2.38
CA LEU A 141 -18.63 4.88 -1.15
C LEU A 141 -18.40 6.40 -1.10
N ARG A 142 -18.17 7.01 -2.23
CA ARG A 142 -17.80 8.43 -2.36
C ARG A 142 -18.78 9.36 -1.67
N ASP A 143 -20.08 9.14 -1.84
CA ASP A 143 -21.13 9.99 -1.30
C ASP A 143 -21.44 9.68 0.17
N GLU A 144 -21.08 8.48 0.63
CA GLU A 144 -21.34 8.01 1.99
C GLU A 144 -20.18 8.33 2.95
N ILE A 145 -18.93 8.35 2.47
CA ILE A 145 -17.75 8.70 3.29
C ILE A 145 -17.71 10.21 3.50
N ARG A 146 -17.84 10.65 4.75
CA ARG A 146 -17.90 12.06 5.13
C ARG A 146 -16.55 12.64 5.55
N VAL A 147 -15.55 11.80 5.73
CA VAL A 147 -14.18 12.21 6.11
C VAL A 147 -13.28 12.29 4.87
N PRO A 148 -12.18 13.06 4.91
CA PRO A 148 -11.18 13.05 3.85
C PRO A 148 -10.62 11.65 3.63
N PHE A 149 -10.37 11.28 2.37
CA PHE A 149 -9.70 10.02 2.10
C PHE A 149 -8.80 10.05 0.87
N VAL A 150 -7.73 9.28 0.94
CA VAL A 150 -6.77 9.05 -0.12
C VAL A 150 -6.90 7.60 -0.58
N VAL A 151 -6.87 7.38 -1.88
CA VAL A 151 -6.91 6.04 -2.46
C VAL A 151 -5.58 5.75 -3.14
N TYR A 152 -5.04 4.56 -2.88
CA TYR A 152 -3.88 4.06 -3.57
C TYR A 152 -4.32 3.28 -4.81
N ASP A 153 -3.86 3.74 -5.97
CA ASP A 153 -4.10 3.11 -7.27
C ASP A 153 -5.59 2.96 -7.65
N GLY A 154 -6.42 3.92 -7.19
CA GLY A 154 -7.80 4.04 -7.64
C GLY A 154 -7.90 4.66 -9.03
N SER A 155 -9.09 4.58 -9.64
CA SER A 155 -9.43 5.33 -10.84
C SER A 155 -10.53 6.33 -10.51
N ILE A 156 -10.18 7.62 -10.36
CA ILE A 156 -11.13 8.64 -9.92
C ILE A 156 -11.09 9.82 -10.87
N LYS A 157 -12.25 10.16 -11.40
CA LYS A 157 -12.37 11.26 -12.35
C LYS A 157 -12.83 12.58 -11.72
N ASP A 158 -13.28 12.56 -10.45
CA ASP A 158 -13.88 13.74 -9.83
C ASP A 158 -13.97 13.59 -8.30
N GLY A 159 -13.51 14.55 -7.51
CA GLY A 159 -13.58 14.44 -6.06
C GLY A 159 -13.29 15.71 -5.27
N THR A 160 -14.20 16.04 -4.34
CA THR A 160 -14.03 17.17 -3.40
C THR A 160 -13.43 16.78 -2.05
N ARG A 161 -13.42 15.48 -1.70
CA ARG A 161 -12.89 14.95 -0.42
C ARG A 161 -11.95 13.77 -0.61
N LEU A 162 -11.57 13.51 -1.82
CA LEU A 162 -10.95 12.30 -2.29
C LEU A 162 -9.78 12.66 -3.18
N VAL A 163 -8.64 12.00 -2.97
CA VAL A 163 -7.48 12.10 -3.84
C VAL A 163 -7.03 10.70 -4.22
N ASN A 164 -6.81 10.49 -5.52
CA ASN A 164 -6.13 9.32 -6.03
C ASN A 164 -4.62 9.53 -6.02
N LEU A 165 -3.91 8.59 -5.44
CA LEU A 165 -2.45 8.58 -5.38
C LEU A 165 -1.96 7.33 -6.09
N THR A 166 -1.61 7.47 -7.35
CA THR A 166 -1.24 6.37 -8.24
C THR A 166 0.24 6.41 -8.65
N LEU A 167 0.73 5.30 -9.15
CA LEU A 167 2.07 5.17 -9.72
C LEU A 167 2.00 5.35 -11.24
N ASP A 168 3.12 5.72 -11.86
CA ASP A 168 3.27 5.69 -13.31
C ASP A 168 3.42 4.23 -13.79
N ASN A 169 2.29 3.53 -13.77
CA ASN A 169 2.22 2.11 -14.13
C ASN A 169 2.58 1.88 -15.60
N PHE A 170 2.21 2.82 -16.49
CA PHE A 170 2.59 2.74 -17.90
C PHE A 170 4.11 2.85 -18.07
N ASP A 171 4.71 3.85 -17.44
CA ASP A 171 6.16 4.04 -17.50
C ASP A 171 6.92 2.85 -16.88
N GLY A 172 6.38 2.26 -15.80
CA GLY A 172 6.96 1.04 -15.21
C GLY A 172 6.96 -0.14 -16.18
N GLY A 173 5.86 -0.38 -16.89
CA GLY A 173 5.80 -1.40 -17.93
C GLY A 173 6.75 -1.12 -19.10
N ARG A 174 6.85 0.15 -19.51
CA ARG A 174 7.78 0.60 -20.55
C ARG A 174 9.26 0.39 -20.12
N GLN A 175 9.64 0.80 -18.91
CA GLN A 175 10.99 0.60 -18.38
C GLN A 175 11.38 -0.88 -18.36
N MET A 176 10.48 -1.78 -17.93
CA MET A 176 10.71 -3.22 -17.94
C MET A 176 10.86 -3.74 -19.38
N GLY A 177 10.02 -3.29 -20.30
CA GLY A 177 10.16 -3.62 -21.71
C GLY A 177 11.52 -3.19 -22.28
N GLU A 178 11.94 -1.96 -22.04
CA GLU A 178 13.25 -1.47 -22.49
C GLU A 178 14.40 -2.29 -21.90
N HIS A 179 14.32 -2.67 -20.64
CA HIS A 179 15.28 -3.55 -19.99
C HIS A 179 15.38 -4.90 -20.71
N PHE A 180 14.27 -5.59 -20.94
CA PHE A 180 14.26 -6.86 -21.68
C PHE A 180 14.79 -6.71 -23.11
N ARG A 181 14.49 -5.61 -23.78
CA ARG A 181 15.01 -5.34 -25.13
C ARG A 181 16.53 -5.16 -25.12
N THR A 182 17.10 -4.47 -24.12
CA THR A 182 18.57 -4.31 -23.99
C THR A 182 19.27 -5.63 -23.72
N LEU A 183 18.58 -6.60 -23.10
CA LEU A 183 19.05 -7.96 -22.84
C LEU A 183 18.87 -8.90 -24.06
N GLY A 184 18.28 -8.41 -25.17
CA GLY A 184 18.11 -9.16 -26.40
C GLY A 184 16.93 -10.13 -26.41
N HIS A 185 15.95 -9.95 -25.52
CA HIS A 185 14.72 -10.74 -25.57
C HIS A 185 13.83 -10.31 -26.74
N GLU A 186 13.13 -11.27 -27.33
CA GLU A 186 12.21 -11.05 -28.45
C GLU A 186 10.80 -11.56 -28.13
N ARG A 187 10.70 -12.62 -27.31
CA ARG A 187 9.42 -13.21 -26.89
C ARG A 187 9.20 -12.96 -25.41
N VAL A 188 8.29 -12.04 -25.13
CA VAL A 188 7.98 -11.57 -23.78
C VAL A 188 6.55 -11.94 -23.43
N LEU A 189 6.35 -12.47 -22.21
CA LEU A 189 5.05 -12.78 -21.64
C LEU A 189 4.77 -11.84 -20.48
N TYR A 190 3.55 -11.33 -20.40
CA TYR A 190 3.06 -10.62 -19.21
C TYR A 190 2.10 -11.50 -18.43
N LEU A 191 2.31 -11.65 -17.12
CA LEU A 191 1.49 -12.45 -16.23
C LEU A 191 0.70 -11.54 -15.28
N ALA A 192 -0.63 -11.65 -15.27
CA ALA A 192 -1.51 -10.93 -14.37
C ALA A 192 -2.75 -11.75 -14.01
N ASP A 193 -3.39 -11.47 -12.89
CA ASP A 193 -4.67 -12.09 -12.52
C ASP A 193 -5.88 -11.41 -13.16
N ASN A 194 -5.65 -10.27 -13.79
CA ASN A 194 -6.68 -9.49 -14.49
C ASN A 194 -6.06 -8.59 -15.57
N ASP A 195 -6.90 -7.98 -16.41
CA ASP A 195 -6.51 -7.00 -17.44
C ASP A 195 -7.28 -5.69 -17.25
N ILE A 196 -7.21 -5.13 -16.04
CA ILE A 196 -7.88 -3.87 -15.71
C ILE A 196 -6.95 -2.94 -14.90
N HIS A 197 -7.24 -1.63 -14.92
CA HIS A 197 -6.58 -0.60 -14.11
C HIS A 197 -5.05 -0.62 -14.20
N VAL A 198 -4.38 -0.80 -13.07
CA VAL A 198 -2.92 -0.70 -12.97
C VAL A 198 -2.20 -1.81 -13.73
N ASP A 199 -2.76 -3.04 -13.73
CA ASP A 199 -2.17 -4.18 -14.42
C ASP A 199 -2.28 -4.00 -15.94
N HIS A 200 -3.41 -3.48 -16.43
CA HIS A 200 -3.57 -3.09 -17.84
C HIS A 200 -2.59 -1.99 -18.25
N LEU A 201 -2.40 -0.96 -17.42
CA LEU A 201 -1.44 0.12 -17.73
C LEU A 201 0.00 -0.40 -17.80
N ARG A 202 0.41 -1.31 -16.90
CA ARG A 202 1.72 -1.99 -16.94
C ARG A 202 1.88 -2.78 -18.22
N PHE A 203 0.84 -3.51 -18.63
CA PHE A 203 0.83 -4.25 -19.89
C PHE A 203 0.92 -3.32 -21.10
N LEU A 204 0.17 -2.22 -21.16
CA LEU A 204 0.27 -1.23 -22.23
C LEU A 204 1.67 -0.60 -22.31
N GLY A 205 2.30 -0.35 -21.18
CA GLY A 205 3.69 0.09 -21.11
C GLY A 205 4.65 -0.92 -21.74
N LEU A 206 4.50 -2.21 -21.43
CA LEU A 206 5.26 -3.29 -22.04
C LEU A 206 5.00 -3.38 -23.56
N LEU A 207 3.74 -3.32 -23.99
CA LEU A 207 3.35 -3.34 -25.40
C LEU A 207 3.93 -2.18 -26.21
N SER A 208 4.19 -1.03 -25.60
CA SER A 208 4.84 0.10 -26.27
C SER A 208 6.28 -0.21 -26.73
N VAL A 209 6.90 -1.24 -26.14
CA VAL A 209 8.26 -1.72 -26.48
C VAL A 209 8.20 -3.05 -27.23
N PHE A 210 7.30 -3.94 -26.83
CA PHE A 210 7.07 -5.26 -27.43
C PHE A 210 5.61 -5.36 -27.89
N PRO A 211 5.28 -4.92 -29.14
CA PRO A 211 3.92 -4.95 -29.64
C PRO A 211 3.29 -6.36 -29.71
N ASP A 212 4.14 -7.38 -29.80
CA ASP A 212 3.74 -8.80 -29.86
C ASP A 212 3.82 -9.50 -28.50
N ALA A 213 4.01 -8.77 -27.40
CA ALA A 213 3.97 -9.36 -26.06
C ALA A 213 2.58 -9.92 -25.76
N GLU A 214 2.55 -11.14 -25.21
CA GLU A 214 1.29 -11.80 -24.88
C GLU A 214 0.95 -11.58 -23.40
N LEU A 215 -0.37 -11.45 -23.13
CA LEU A 215 -0.92 -11.42 -21.77
C LEU A 215 -1.46 -12.82 -21.43
N LEU A 216 -1.02 -13.36 -20.31
CA LEU A 216 -1.57 -14.59 -19.75
C LEU A 216 -2.28 -14.28 -18.42
N ILE A 217 -3.60 -14.42 -18.42
CA ILE A 217 -4.40 -14.29 -17.21
C ILE A 217 -4.28 -15.58 -16.39
N ILE A 218 -3.83 -15.43 -15.15
CA ILE A 218 -3.54 -16.53 -14.22
C ILE A 218 -4.57 -16.59 -13.10
N PRO A 219 -4.87 -17.77 -12.55
CA PRO A 219 -5.73 -17.90 -11.38
C PRO A 219 -5.18 -17.18 -10.16
N MET A 220 -6.08 -16.60 -9.36
CA MET A 220 -5.72 -15.88 -8.14
C MET A 220 -5.28 -16.82 -7.02
N GLU A 221 -5.98 -17.94 -6.85
CA GLU A 221 -5.72 -18.95 -5.85
C GLU A 221 -4.44 -19.74 -6.18
N LYS A 222 -3.56 -19.88 -5.22
CA LYS A 222 -2.20 -20.42 -5.39
C LYS A 222 -2.20 -21.85 -5.96
N GLU A 223 -3.02 -22.73 -5.42
CA GLU A 223 -3.08 -24.12 -5.87
C GLU A 223 -3.65 -24.27 -7.30
N GLU A 224 -4.65 -23.45 -7.66
CA GLU A 224 -5.20 -23.42 -9.01
C GLU A 224 -4.17 -22.87 -10.00
N ARG A 225 -3.46 -21.82 -9.63
CA ARG A 225 -2.40 -21.21 -10.42
C ARG A 225 -1.25 -22.18 -10.69
N ARG A 226 -0.85 -22.98 -9.69
CA ARG A 226 0.18 -24.02 -9.87
C ARG A 226 -0.24 -25.09 -10.88
N LYS A 227 -1.49 -25.56 -10.82
CA LYS A 227 -2.04 -26.49 -11.82
C LYS A 227 -2.07 -25.88 -13.20
N PHE A 228 -2.52 -24.63 -13.29
CA PHE A 228 -2.59 -23.87 -14.53
C PHE A 228 -1.22 -23.73 -15.20
N TYR A 229 -0.16 -23.47 -14.45
CA TYR A 229 1.20 -23.41 -14.96
C TYR A 229 1.70 -24.77 -15.45
N LEU A 230 1.43 -25.84 -14.71
CA LEU A 230 1.80 -27.20 -15.11
C LEU A 230 1.17 -27.62 -16.46
N GLU A 231 -0.11 -27.34 -16.62
CA GLU A 231 -0.83 -27.64 -17.87
C GLU A 231 -0.32 -26.84 -19.08
N ARG A 232 0.36 -25.72 -18.84
CA ARG A 232 0.87 -24.79 -19.85
C ARG A 232 2.39 -24.72 -19.92
N LEU A 233 3.10 -25.67 -19.35
CA LEU A 233 4.55 -25.60 -19.26
C LEU A 233 5.22 -25.49 -20.63
N ASP A 234 4.75 -26.22 -21.65
CA ASP A 234 5.27 -26.14 -23.03
C ASP A 234 4.97 -24.78 -23.67
N PHE A 235 3.85 -24.16 -23.34
CA PHE A 235 3.55 -22.80 -23.77
C PHE A 235 4.48 -21.80 -23.10
N LEU A 236 4.69 -21.90 -21.79
CA LEU A 236 5.55 -21.00 -21.01
C LEU A 236 7.01 -21.06 -21.50
N ARG A 237 7.50 -22.26 -21.88
CA ARG A 237 8.87 -22.45 -22.45
C ARG A 237 9.13 -21.74 -23.78
N ARG A 238 8.10 -21.19 -24.42
CA ARG A 238 8.27 -20.43 -25.67
C ARG A 238 8.80 -19.01 -25.43
N TYR A 239 8.71 -18.52 -24.19
CA TYR A 239 9.12 -17.17 -23.83
C TYR A 239 10.49 -17.17 -23.18
N THR A 240 11.28 -16.15 -23.48
CA THR A 240 12.60 -15.97 -22.88
C THR A 240 12.61 -14.93 -21.77
N ALA A 241 11.53 -14.12 -21.66
CA ALA A 241 11.33 -13.19 -20.58
C ALA A 241 9.86 -13.16 -20.13
N VAL A 242 9.65 -13.07 -18.83
CA VAL A 242 8.34 -12.99 -18.18
C VAL A 242 8.31 -11.81 -17.24
N PHE A 243 7.35 -10.91 -17.46
CA PHE A 243 7.06 -9.79 -16.57
C PHE A 243 5.74 -10.08 -15.84
N ALA A 244 5.79 -10.28 -14.54
CA ALA A 244 4.60 -10.45 -13.72
C ALA A 244 4.10 -9.11 -13.18
N ALA A 245 2.78 -8.96 -13.10
CA ALA A 245 2.12 -7.74 -12.67
C ALA A 245 2.54 -7.26 -11.27
N SER A 246 3.03 -8.16 -10.41
CA SER A 246 3.55 -7.81 -9.08
C SER A 246 4.67 -8.76 -8.66
N ASP A 247 5.46 -8.35 -7.68
CA ASP A 247 6.47 -9.21 -7.06
C ASP A 247 5.86 -10.47 -6.43
N TYR A 248 4.61 -10.38 -5.98
CA TYR A 248 3.87 -11.54 -5.46
C TYR A 248 3.74 -12.65 -6.52
N TYR A 249 3.29 -12.30 -7.72
CA TYR A 249 3.16 -13.25 -8.83
C TYR A 249 4.52 -13.63 -9.42
N ALA A 250 5.46 -12.69 -9.47
CA ALA A 250 6.82 -12.98 -9.94
C ALA A 250 7.53 -14.00 -9.07
N ALA A 251 7.44 -13.87 -7.75
CA ALA A 251 8.05 -14.82 -6.79
C ALA A 251 7.42 -16.22 -6.90
N ASP A 252 6.10 -16.30 -7.01
CA ASP A 252 5.38 -17.56 -7.17
C ASP A 252 5.77 -18.26 -8.50
N PHE A 253 5.81 -17.50 -9.59
CA PHE A 253 6.20 -17.99 -10.91
C PHE A 253 7.67 -18.41 -10.94
N LEU A 254 8.57 -17.61 -10.39
CA LEU A 254 10.01 -17.92 -10.28
C LEU A 254 10.23 -19.25 -9.55
N ASN A 255 9.60 -19.42 -8.40
CA ASN A 255 9.68 -20.67 -7.65
C ASN A 255 9.13 -21.87 -8.46
N PHE A 256 8.02 -21.67 -9.17
CA PHE A 256 7.45 -22.72 -10.02
C PHE A 256 8.41 -23.12 -11.15
N ILE A 257 8.94 -22.15 -11.91
CA ILE A 257 9.80 -22.38 -13.07
C ILE A 257 11.11 -23.06 -12.65
N CYS A 258 11.74 -22.60 -11.58
CA CYS A 258 12.95 -23.25 -11.03
C CYS A 258 12.67 -24.69 -10.59
N ALA A 259 11.51 -24.97 -10.00
CA ALA A 259 11.11 -26.34 -9.64
C ALA A 259 10.87 -27.26 -10.86
N GLN A 260 10.63 -26.70 -12.06
CA GLN A 260 10.55 -27.44 -13.32
C GLN A 260 11.93 -27.59 -14.01
N GLY A 261 13.02 -27.19 -13.34
CA GLY A 261 14.39 -27.29 -13.85
C GLY A 261 14.77 -26.24 -14.89
N ILE A 262 13.95 -25.18 -15.09
CA ILE A 262 14.26 -24.06 -15.97
C ILE A 262 15.17 -23.09 -15.22
N GLN A 263 16.33 -22.78 -15.82
CA GLN A 263 17.33 -21.91 -15.20
C GLN A 263 16.97 -20.44 -15.40
N VAL A 264 16.96 -19.69 -14.29
CA VAL A 264 16.75 -18.25 -14.29
C VAL A 264 18.02 -17.57 -13.81
N PRO A 265 18.61 -16.64 -14.59
CA PRO A 265 18.05 -16.02 -15.80
C PRO A 265 18.44 -16.68 -17.12
N GLU A 266 19.25 -17.76 -17.14
CA GLU A 266 19.94 -18.31 -18.31
C GLU A 266 19.00 -18.79 -19.42
N GLU A 267 17.88 -19.43 -19.06
CA GLU A 267 16.87 -19.93 -20.01
C GLU A 267 15.67 -19.00 -20.09
N MET A 268 15.35 -18.33 -18.97
CA MET A 268 14.19 -17.45 -18.85
C MET A 268 14.46 -16.32 -17.84
N SER A 269 14.35 -15.09 -18.27
CA SER A 269 14.32 -13.92 -17.38
C SER A 269 12.95 -13.78 -16.71
N VAL A 270 12.93 -13.47 -15.42
CA VAL A 270 11.69 -13.22 -14.66
C VAL A 270 11.80 -11.88 -13.95
N ALA A 271 10.77 -11.04 -14.07
CA ALA A 271 10.72 -9.75 -13.41
C ALA A 271 9.34 -9.47 -12.79
N GLY A 272 9.31 -8.59 -11.80
CA GLY A 272 8.11 -8.21 -11.07
C GLY A 272 7.89 -6.69 -11.01
N PHE A 273 6.98 -6.30 -10.13
CA PHE A 273 6.64 -4.91 -9.82
C PHE A 273 6.40 -4.78 -8.32
N ASP A 274 6.83 -3.71 -7.67
CA ASP A 274 6.67 -3.22 -6.29
C ASP A 274 7.98 -3.01 -5.54
N ASN A 275 9.03 -3.79 -5.82
CA ASN A 275 10.29 -3.82 -5.07
C ASN A 275 10.06 -4.05 -3.57
N ASN A 276 9.25 -5.05 -3.24
CA ASN A 276 9.07 -5.43 -1.84
C ASN A 276 10.33 -6.09 -1.24
N ALA A 277 10.38 -6.21 0.09
CA ALA A 277 11.57 -6.75 0.77
C ALA A 277 11.92 -8.18 0.36
N LEU A 278 10.92 -8.99 -0.04
CA LEU A 278 11.11 -10.37 -0.48
C LEU A 278 11.86 -10.43 -1.81
N SER A 279 11.64 -9.47 -2.72
CA SER A 279 12.24 -9.49 -4.06
C SER A 279 13.79 -9.54 -4.02
N ALA A 280 14.41 -8.89 -3.03
CA ALA A 280 15.85 -8.93 -2.83
C ALA A 280 16.35 -10.20 -2.11
N GLN A 281 15.47 -10.99 -1.51
CA GLN A 281 15.81 -12.20 -0.75
C GLN A 281 15.57 -13.49 -1.54
N LEU A 282 14.94 -13.41 -2.70
CA LEU A 282 14.77 -14.55 -3.61
C LEU A 282 16.12 -14.98 -4.18
N TYR A 283 16.17 -16.21 -4.70
CA TYR A 283 17.32 -16.70 -5.42
C TYR A 283 16.87 -17.33 -6.75
N PRO A 284 17.27 -16.74 -7.89
CA PRO A 284 17.99 -15.44 -8.02
C PRO A 284 17.16 -14.26 -7.48
N ALA A 285 17.87 -13.19 -7.04
CA ALA A 285 17.21 -11.97 -6.57
C ALA A 285 16.39 -11.32 -7.69
N LEU A 286 15.14 -10.92 -7.39
CA LEU A 286 14.16 -10.52 -8.40
C LEU A 286 14.39 -9.09 -8.91
N THR A 287 14.60 -8.95 -10.23
CA THR A 287 14.49 -7.68 -10.95
C THR A 287 13.04 -7.20 -10.91
N THR A 288 12.83 -5.92 -10.62
CA THR A 288 11.47 -5.40 -10.40
C THR A 288 11.38 -3.91 -10.68
N ILE A 289 10.17 -3.40 -10.83
CA ILE A 289 9.92 -1.96 -10.85
C ILE A 289 9.64 -1.51 -9.41
N GLY A 290 10.46 -0.58 -8.93
CA GLY A 290 10.37 -0.07 -7.56
C GLY A 290 9.49 1.17 -7.43
N GLN A 291 8.82 1.29 -6.28
CA GLN A 291 8.09 2.45 -5.84
C GLN A 291 8.61 2.96 -4.49
N ASP A 292 8.47 4.25 -4.22
CA ASP A 292 8.85 4.84 -2.93
C ASP A 292 7.64 4.89 -1.98
N HIS A 293 7.49 3.85 -1.16
CA HIS A 293 6.44 3.76 -0.15
C HIS A 293 6.48 4.91 0.88
N ASN A 294 7.68 5.41 1.21
CA ASN A 294 7.82 6.49 2.19
C ASN A 294 7.31 7.81 1.60
N LYS A 295 7.72 8.12 0.37
CA LYS A 295 7.25 9.32 -0.35
C LYS A 295 5.74 9.28 -0.58
N ARG A 296 5.21 8.09 -0.89
CA ARG A 296 3.77 7.88 -1.08
C ARG A 296 3.00 8.12 0.22
N ALA A 297 3.51 7.60 1.34
CA ALA A 297 2.90 7.80 2.67
C ALA A 297 2.98 9.27 3.12
N GLU A 298 4.12 9.94 2.93
CA GLU A 298 4.30 11.37 3.21
C GLU A 298 3.23 12.20 2.48
N LEU A 299 3.10 11.99 1.17
CA LEU A 299 2.13 12.68 0.35
C LEU A 299 0.69 12.34 0.75
N ALA A 300 0.38 11.09 1.07
CA ALA A 300 -0.95 10.70 1.53
C ALA A 300 -1.36 11.42 2.82
N VAL A 301 -0.47 11.51 3.80
CA VAL A 301 -0.73 12.21 5.07
C VAL A 301 -0.86 13.72 4.85
N GLU A 302 0.00 14.33 4.03
CA GLU A 302 -0.10 15.74 3.65
C GLU A 302 -1.46 16.05 2.99
N LEU A 303 -1.89 15.23 2.04
CA LEU A 303 -3.16 15.39 1.34
C LEU A 303 -4.36 15.23 2.26
N LEU A 304 -4.35 14.27 3.18
CA LEU A 304 -5.41 14.14 4.20
C LEU A 304 -5.50 15.41 5.07
N GLN A 305 -4.36 15.97 5.48
CA GLN A 305 -4.35 17.22 6.26
C GLN A 305 -4.87 18.42 5.47
N LYS A 306 -4.50 18.55 4.19
CA LYS A 306 -5.03 19.60 3.30
C LYS A 306 -6.53 19.48 3.12
N LEU A 307 -7.02 18.27 2.81
CA LEU A 307 -8.44 18.00 2.66
C LEU A 307 -9.24 18.30 3.94
N SER A 308 -8.68 17.98 5.12
CA SER A 308 -9.32 18.26 6.40
C SER A 308 -9.46 19.77 6.67
N ARG A 309 -8.54 20.59 6.13
CA ARG A 309 -8.59 22.06 6.18
C ARG A 309 -9.41 22.67 5.05
N GLN A 310 -10.04 21.83 4.21
CA GLN A 310 -10.79 22.23 3.03
C GLN A 310 -9.94 23.00 1.99
N GLU A 311 -8.64 22.75 1.97
CA GLU A 311 -7.75 23.28 0.96
C GLU A 311 -8.02 22.60 -0.40
N GLN A 312 -7.83 23.35 -1.48
CA GLN A 312 -7.92 22.78 -2.83
C GLN A 312 -6.70 21.88 -3.10
N VAL A 313 -6.95 20.68 -3.57
CA VAL A 313 -5.93 19.71 -3.97
C VAL A 313 -6.26 19.17 -5.36
N HIS A 314 -5.26 18.71 -6.08
CA HIS A 314 -5.50 18.02 -7.33
C HIS A 314 -6.17 16.66 -7.06
N PRO A 315 -7.14 16.22 -7.87
CA PRO A 315 -7.85 14.95 -7.63
C PRO A 315 -6.96 13.72 -7.79
N GLU A 316 -5.87 13.83 -8.54
CA GLU A 316 -4.93 12.73 -8.80
C GLU A 316 -3.48 13.19 -8.74
N TYR A 317 -2.63 12.36 -8.16
CA TYR A 317 -1.17 12.53 -8.12
C TYR A 317 -0.51 11.28 -8.67
N LEU A 318 0.36 11.46 -9.65
CA LEU A 318 1.14 10.40 -10.28
C LEU A 318 2.55 10.38 -9.68
N LEU A 319 2.95 9.26 -9.10
CA LEU A 319 4.28 9.06 -8.54
C LEU A 319 5.17 8.28 -9.51
N PRO A 320 6.44 8.68 -9.67
CA PRO A 320 7.38 7.98 -10.53
C PRO A 320 7.72 6.60 -9.96
N VAL A 321 8.14 5.72 -10.86
CA VAL A 321 8.66 4.39 -10.57
C VAL A 321 10.06 4.24 -11.17
N THR A 322 10.81 3.24 -10.71
CA THR A 322 12.21 3.03 -11.15
C THR A 322 12.52 1.56 -11.30
N LEU A 323 13.17 1.17 -12.39
CA LEU A 323 13.70 -0.17 -12.57
C LEU A 323 14.79 -0.46 -11.52
N ILE A 324 14.69 -1.61 -10.87
CA ILE A 324 15.66 -2.16 -9.94
C ILE A 324 16.17 -3.48 -10.51
N GLU A 325 17.31 -3.42 -11.15
CA GLU A 325 17.96 -4.57 -11.75
C GLU A 325 18.57 -5.48 -10.68
N ARG A 326 18.36 -6.80 -10.83
CA ARG A 326 18.92 -7.86 -9.99
C ARG A 326 19.23 -9.10 -10.83
N ASP A 327 19.36 -10.25 -10.18
CA ASP A 327 19.92 -11.47 -10.78
C ASP A 327 18.91 -12.31 -11.59
N SER A 328 17.60 -12.02 -11.50
CA SER A 328 16.56 -12.82 -12.17
C SER A 328 16.35 -12.47 -13.64
N THR A 329 17.10 -11.49 -14.16
CA THR A 329 17.10 -11.14 -15.59
C THR A 329 18.51 -11.17 -16.14
N GLY A 330 18.68 -11.67 -17.37
CA GLY A 330 19.97 -11.85 -18.01
C GLY A 330 19.87 -11.76 -19.54
N ARG A 331 21.01 -11.78 -20.23
CA ARG A 331 21.06 -11.76 -21.69
C ARG A 331 20.43 -13.01 -22.30
N ASN A 332 19.66 -12.84 -23.35
CA ASN A 332 19.09 -13.93 -24.13
C ASN A 332 20.15 -14.61 -25.02
N ILE A 333 20.88 -15.56 -24.42
CA ILE A 333 21.94 -16.32 -25.12
C ILE A 333 21.36 -17.32 -26.15
N ALA A 334 20.12 -17.77 -25.95
CA ALA A 334 19.46 -18.71 -26.87
C ALA A 334 19.20 -18.07 -28.26
N GLY A 335 18.83 -16.80 -28.30
CA GLY A 335 18.64 -16.08 -29.56
C GLY A 335 19.95 -15.80 -30.32
N GLU A 336 21.08 -15.68 -29.64
CA GLU A 336 22.38 -15.49 -30.26
C GLU A 336 22.89 -16.78 -30.97
N LYS A 337 22.61 -17.94 -30.40
CA LYS A 337 23.01 -19.23 -31.04
C LYS A 337 22.24 -19.49 -32.33
N ILE A 338 20.98 -19.21 -32.39
CA ILE A 338 20.15 -19.41 -33.58
C ILE A 338 20.60 -18.48 -34.72
N ARG A 339 20.97 -17.23 -34.43
CA ARG A 339 21.45 -16.28 -35.41
C ARG A 339 22.85 -16.63 -35.97
N HIS A 340 23.69 -17.34 -35.20
CA HIS A 340 24.96 -17.85 -35.69
C HIS A 340 24.79 -19.05 -36.60
N GLU A 341 23.83 -19.96 -36.29
CA GLU A 341 23.55 -21.13 -37.14
C GLU A 341 22.81 -20.80 -38.45
N GLU A 342 22.05 -19.69 -38.52
CA GLU A 342 21.42 -19.22 -39.77
C GLU A 342 22.36 -18.40 -40.67
N ASN A 343 23.52 -17.99 -40.18
CA ASN A 343 24.52 -17.22 -40.93
C ASN A 343 25.74 -18.05 -41.34
N GLU A 344 25.79 -19.34 -40.97
CA GLU A 344 26.77 -20.32 -41.50
C GLU A 344 26.14 -21.20 -42.61
#